data_d2bd9edcc62d826550adf54987373428
#
_entry.id   d2bd9edcc62d826550adf54987373428
#
_cell.length_a   1.000
_cell.length_b   1.000
_cell.length_c   1.000
_cell.angle_alpha   90.00
_cell.angle_beta   90.00
_cell.angle_gamma   90.00
#
_symmetry.space_group_name_H-M   'P 1'
#
loop_
_entity.id
_entity.type
_entity.pdbx_description
1 polymer ?
#
loop_
_entity_poly.entity_id
_entity_poly.type
_entity_poly.pdbx_seq_one_letter_code
_entity_poly.pdbx_strand_id
1 'polypeptide(L)'
;MTNRTTRHSYFYYSLCLLLVTLISARAGAQTYPEPVREQLLNGLKVLFWERPGDPGVLIKLRVESGAAFDLAGKGGTMALLGDVLFPDPVTREYVSEQLGGRLEVSTNHDAIDVTISARANELERIVDFLRGALVTPQITPENVIKIRETRLKQLSERPNSASEDADREIARRLFGNYPYGHSSTGTVESVSRIDRADLMFARERFLNANDATIVVIGGVNKFRVMRALHQLLGPWQQGNRTVPATFRQPNPPDARVLVIDQPGASKAELRLAVRGFARSDRDAEAASLLALIVRDRLRASSGELATAFARHEAHDLPGMFVLGASVPNALAAKVISDARDIIRSVAKTGPTTLEFEHARDEMLAEISRQSSQEDLQEATADSWLLMELYKLMPPATQIRSLTLADLQRVASRLFKEAAQATIVVGNAELLKSSFNGTIEMRGAKPEVKTATDPAVPTKKP
;
A
#
# COMPACT_ATOMS: atom_id res chain seq x y z
N MET A 1 46.03 0.10 -61.32
CA MET A 1 45.99 0.93 -60.09
C MET A 1 44.55 1.18 -59.75
N THR A 2 43.95 0.30 -58.99
CA THR A 2 42.62 0.50 -58.33
C THR A 2 42.34 -0.73 -57.49
N ASN A 3 42.61 -0.71 -56.15
CA ASN A 3 42.02 -1.64 -55.17
C ASN A 3 42.61 -1.47 -53.75
N ARG A 4 42.82 -0.23 -53.29
CA ARG A 4 43.31 -0.03 -51.91
C ARG A 4 42.33 0.80 -51.00
N THR A 5 41.35 1.44 -51.56
CA THR A 5 40.45 2.36 -50.78
C THR A 5 39.21 1.72 -50.20
N THR A 6 38.76 0.58 -50.69
CA THR A 6 37.53 -0.10 -50.21
C THR A 6 37.74 -0.94 -48.93
N ARG A 7 38.97 -1.34 -48.61
CA ARG A 7 39.23 -2.22 -47.45
C ARG A 7 39.27 -1.48 -46.10
N HIS A 8 39.55 -0.18 -46.09
CA HIS A 8 39.54 0.64 -44.86
C HIS A 8 38.13 1.08 -44.45
N SER A 9 37.20 1.25 -45.39
CA SER A 9 35.83 1.64 -45.09
C SER A 9 35.07 0.57 -44.30
N TYR A 10 35.20 -0.70 -44.66
CA TYR A 10 34.52 -1.80 -43.94
C TYR A 10 35.07 -2.03 -42.53
N PHE A 11 36.37 -1.73 -42.31
CA PHE A 11 36.98 -1.86 -40.98
C PHE A 11 36.44 -0.82 -40.00
N TYR A 12 36.17 0.42 -40.43
CA TYR A 12 35.58 1.47 -39.60
C TYR A 12 34.10 1.19 -39.33
N TYR A 13 33.34 0.69 -40.29
CA TYR A 13 31.94 0.30 -40.05
C TYR A 13 31.82 -0.88 -39.09
N SER A 14 32.68 -1.88 -39.19
CA SER A 14 32.73 -3.01 -38.25
C SER A 14 33.16 -2.55 -36.84
N LEU A 15 34.11 -1.63 -36.73
CA LEU A 15 34.56 -1.11 -35.43
C LEU A 15 33.48 -0.22 -34.77
N CYS A 16 32.77 0.61 -35.54
CA CYS A 16 31.64 1.40 -35.05
C CYS A 16 30.48 0.51 -34.65
N LEU A 17 30.15 -0.55 -35.38
CA LEU A 17 29.09 -1.52 -35.01
C LEU A 17 29.44 -2.27 -33.72
N LEU A 18 30.72 -2.64 -33.53
CA LEU A 18 31.20 -3.30 -32.32
C LEU A 18 31.19 -2.34 -31.10
N LEU A 19 31.48 -1.06 -31.32
CA LEU A 19 31.41 -0.04 -30.25
C LEU A 19 29.95 0.26 -29.84
N VAL A 20 29.01 0.27 -30.77
CA VAL A 20 27.59 0.47 -30.49
C VAL A 20 26.99 -0.72 -29.74
N THR A 21 27.43 -1.96 -30.02
CA THR A 21 27.02 -3.17 -29.30
C THR A 21 27.60 -3.23 -27.88
N LEU A 22 28.79 -2.65 -27.64
CA LEU A 22 29.39 -2.56 -26.31
C LEU A 22 28.76 -1.49 -25.40
N ILE A 23 28.10 -0.47 -25.96
CA ILE A 23 27.39 0.56 -25.22
C ILE A 23 25.98 0.08 -24.81
N SER A 24 25.38 -0.84 -25.57
CA SER A 24 24.04 -1.40 -25.26
C SER A 24 24.04 -2.43 -24.11
N ALA A 25 25.19 -2.87 -23.62
CA ALA A 25 25.30 -3.93 -22.62
C ALA A 25 25.40 -3.42 -21.16
N ARG A 26 25.24 -2.11 -20.92
CA ARG A 26 25.19 -1.54 -19.57
C ARG A 26 23.83 -0.92 -19.23
N ALA A 27 22.74 -1.59 -19.56
CA ALA A 27 21.54 -1.51 -18.74
C ALA A 27 21.82 -2.33 -17.46
N GLY A 28 22.74 -1.86 -16.65
CA GLY A 28 23.03 -2.42 -15.34
C GLY A 28 21.72 -2.42 -14.57
N ALA A 29 21.29 -3.58 -14.14
CA ALA A 29 20.22 -3.69 -13.15
C ALA A 29 20.53 -2.67 -12.06
N GLN A 30 19.70 -1.67 -11.92
CA GLN A 30 19.80 -0.71 -10.82
C GLN A 30 19.47 -1.51 -9.55
N THR A 31 20.50 -2.07 -8.95
CA THR A 31 20.40 -2.70 -7.63
C THR A 31 20.43 -1.57 -6.62
N TYR A 32 19.41 -1.55 -5.75
CA TYR A 32 19.49 -0.68 -4.57
C TYR A 32 20.81 -0.93 -3.84
N PRO A 33 21.53 0.11 -3.40
CA PRO A 33 22.76 -0.08 -2.65
C PRO A 33 22.49 -0.88 -1.38
N GLU A 34 23.49 -1.62 -0.90
CA GLU A 34 23.37 -2.31 0.38
C GLU A 34 23.40 -1.29 1.52
N PRO A 35 22.43 -1.32 2.46
CA PRO A 35 22.44 -0.44 3.62
C PRO A 35 23.53 -0.83 4.61
N VAL A 36 24.10 0.16 5.27
CA VAL A 36 24.80 -0.09 6.54
C VAL A 36 23.74 -0.40 7.60
N ARG A 37 23.87 -1.53 8.28
CA ARG A 37 22.94 -2.00 9.31
C ARG A 37 23.53 -1.77 10.69
N GLU A 38 22.75 -1.12 11.54
CA GLU A 38 23.06 -0.88 12.96
C GLU A 38 21.82 -1.14 13.81
N GLN A 39 22.02 -1.21 15.12
CA GLN A 39 20.93 -1.33 16.08
C GLN A 39 21.25 -0.54 17.34
N LEU A 40 20.29 0.21 17.86
CA LEU A 40 20.42 0.89 19.15
C LEU A 40 20.19 -0.11 20.29
N LEU A 41 20.65 0.26 21.50
CA LEU A 41 20.48 -0.58 22.70
C LEU A 41 19.01 -0.85 23.05
N ASN A 42 18.10 0.07 22.69
CA ASN A 42 16.66 -0.11 22.86
C ASN A 42 16.01 -0.98 21.77
N GLY A 43 16.80 -1.59 20.88
CA GLY A 43 16.34 -2.50 19.85
C GLY A 43 15.94 -1.84 18.54
N LEU A 44 15.92 -0.50 18.42
CA LEU A 44 15.64 0.20 17.17
C LEU A 44 16.66 -0.20 16.10
N LYS A 45 16.17 -0.77 15.00
CA LYS A 45 17.00 -1.13 13.85
C LYS A 45 17.25 0.11 13.00
N VAL A 46 18.48 0.27 12.49
CA VAL A 46 18.91 1.41 11.69
C VAL A 46 19.46 0.91 10.35
N LEU A 47 18.91 1.40 9.26
CA LEU A 47 19.42 1.20 7.91
C LEU A 47 19.92 2.55 7.39
N PHE A 48 21.15 2.60 6.91
CA PHE A 48 21.78 3.86 6.57
C PHE A 48 22.50 3.81 5.24
N TRP A 49 22.37 4.93 4.46
CA TRP A 49 23.13 5.18 3.25
C TRP A 49 23.63 6.60 3.20
N GLU A 50 24.95 6.75 3.32
CA GLU A 50 25.62 8.04 3.09
C GLU A 50 25.67 8.36 1.60
N ARG A 51 25.18 9.55 1.24
CA ARG A 51 25.25 10.09 -0.13
C ARG A 51 26.07 11.38 -0.11
N PRO A 52 27.40 11.32 -0.21
CA PRO A 52 28.25 12.49 -0.13
C PRO A 52 27.85 13.53 -1.19
N GLY A 53 27.69 14.80 -0.77
CA GLY A 53 27.28 15.89 -1.63
C GLY A 53 25.78 16.03 -1.87
N ASP A 54 24.95 15.14 -1.36
CA ASP A 54 23.49 15.30 -1.36
C ASP A 54 23.10 16.46 -0.41
N PRO A 55 22.35 17.48 -0.87
CA PRO A 55 21.94 18.58 -0.01
C PRO A 55 20.85 18.18 0.99
N GLY A 56 20.19 17.06 0.78
CA GLY A 56 19.05 16.57 1.56
C GLY A 56 19.37 15.39 2.45
N VAL A 57 18.46 15.14 3.37
CA VAL A 57 18.37 13.90 4.17
C VAL A 57 16.93 13.45 4.24
N LEU A 58 16.72 12.15 4.04
CA LEU A 58 15.45 11.45 4.25
C LEU A 58 15.56 10.58 5.48
N ILE A 59 14.58 10.65 6.36
CA ILE A 59 14.35 9.68 7.43
C ILE A 59 12.98 9.03 7.18
N LYS A 60 12.96 7.70 7.16
CA LYS A 60 11.72 6.92 7.15
C LYS A 60 11.73 5.97 8.33
N LEU A 61 10.76 6.15 9.21
CA LEU A 61 10.53 5.29 10.37
C LEU A 61 9.30 4.45 10.11
N ARG A 62 9.43 3.15 10.29
CA ARG A 62 8.32 2.20 10.27
C ARG A 62 8.21 1.53 11.64
N VAL A 63 7.03 1.63 12.24
CA VAL A 63 6.63 0.85 13.43
C VAL A 63 5.76 -0.30 12.96
N GLU A 64 6.17 -1.54 13.25
CA GLU A 64 5.56 -2.78 12.76
C GLU A 64 4.23 -3.10 13.51
N SER A 65 3.36 -2.09 13.60
CA SER A 65 2.06 -2.19 14.27
C SER A 65 1.09 -1.21 13.63
N GLY A 66 0.11 -1.72 12.91
CA GLY A 66 -0.90 -0.95 12.20
C GLY A 66 -2.33 -1.28 12.62
N ALA A 67 -3.29 -0.95 11.77
CA ALA A 67 -4.72 -1.11 12.05
C ALA A 67 -5.16 -2.57 12.30
N ALA A 68 -4.34 -3.56 11.95
CA ALA A 68 -4.58 -4.95 12.33
C ALA A 68 -4.71 -5.14 13.87
N PHE A 69 -4.13 -4.22 14.64
CA PHE A 69 -4.18 -4.19 16.10
C PHE A 69 -5.21 -3.23 16.67
N ASP A 70 -6.11 -2.70 15.86
CA ASP A 70 -7.21 -1.85 16.34
C ASP A 70 -8.04 -2.58 17.38
N LEU A 71 -8.45 -1.86 18.39
CA LEU A 71 -9.31 -2.40 19.44
C LEU A 71 -10.68 -2.80 18.88
N ALA A 72 -11.27 -3.86 19.42
CA ALA A 72 -12.57 -4.37 18.98
C ALA A 72 -13.64 -3.26 19.07
N GLY A 73 -14.31 -2.98 17.95
CA GLY A 73 -15.32 -1.93 17.82
C GLY A 73 -14.79 -0.49 17.79
N LYS A 74 -13.46 -0.31 17.81
CA LYS A 74 -12.74 0.98 17.75
C LYS A 74 -11.77 1.03 16.57
N GLY A 75 -12.21 0.59 15.40
CA GLY A 75 -11.42 0.67 14.17
C GLY A 75 -10.94 2.10 13.90
N GLY A 76 -9.67 2.27 13.53
CA GLY A 76 -9.00 3.57 13.39
C GLY A 76 -8.21 4.00 14.61
N THR A 77 -8.10 3.19 15.66
CA THR A 77 -7.28 3.50 16.86
C THR A 77 -5.82 3.73 16.46
N MET A 78 -5.24 2.84 15.66
CA MET A 78 -3.84 2.97 15.23
C MET A 78 -3.64 4.15 14.26
N ALA A 79 -4.63 4.46 13.44
CA ALA A 79 -4.60 5.65 12.58
C ALA A 79 -4.61 6.95 13.42
N LEU A 80 -5.46 7.05 14.45
CA LEU A 80 -5.45 8.18 15.37
C LEU A 80 -4.16 8.23 16.21
N LEU A 81 -3.58 7.08 16.57
CA LEU A 81 -2.27 7.05 17.23
C LEU A 81 -1.19 7.63 16.31
N GLY A 82 -1.19 7.28 15.02
CA GLY A 82 -0.30 7.89 14.03
C GLY A 82 -0.49 9.41 13.92
N ASP A 83 -1.74 9.88 13.86
CA ASP A 83 -2.04 11.31 13.77
C ASP A 83 -1.57 12.10 15.01
N VAL A 84 -1.69 11.51 16.20
CA VAL A 84 -1.33 12.19 17.46
C VAL A 84 0.18 12.31 17.67
N LEU A 85 1.00 11.63 16.87
CA LEU A 85 2.46 11.81 16.90
C LEU A 85 2.86 13.25 16.51
N PHE A 86 2.11 13.85 15.59
CA PHE A 86 2.33 15.23 15.13
C PHE A 86 0.98 15.98 15.09
N PRO A 87 0.42 16.34 16.26
CA PRO A 87 -0.95 16.87 16.38
C PRO A 87 -1.09 18.28 15.86
N ASP A 88 0.02 19.03 15.72
CA ASP A 88 0.01 20.41 15.28
C ASP A 88 0.39 20.52 13.79
N PRO A 89 -0.49 21.06 12.94
CA PRO A 89 -0.17 21.32 11.53
C PRO A 89 1.02 22.28 11.35
N VAL A 90 1.27 23.18 12.31
CA VAL A 90 2.43 24.09 12.30
C VAL A 90 3.76 23.31 12.21
N THR A 91 3.85 22.13 12.77
CA THR A 91 5.03 21.29 12.64
C THR A 91 5.31 20.91 11.16
N ARG A 92 4.26 20.58 10.40
CA ARG A 92 4.41 20.25 8.97
C ARG A 92 4.78 21.47 8.14
N GLU A 93 4.15 22.62 8.42
CA GLU A 93 4.50 23.92 7.81
C GLU A 93 5.96 24.29 8.11
N TYR A 94 6.39 24.16 9.36
CA TYR A 94 7.77 24.44 9.75
C TYR A 94 8.77 23.52 9.02
N VAL A 95 8.49 22.23 8.89
CA VAL A 95 9.35 21.31 8.14
C VAL A 95 9.44 21.71 6.67
N SER A 96 8.34 22.12 6.05
CA SER A 96 8.34 22.52 4.64
C SER A 96 9.01 23.88 4.41
N GLU A 97 8.67 24.88 5.18
CA GLU A 97 9.12 26.27 4.96
C GLU A 97 10.52 26.52 5.52
N GLN A 98 10.81 26.02 6.72
CA GLN A 98 12.04 26.32 7.43
C GLN A 98 13.12 25.26 7.24
N LEU A 99 12.74 23.96 7.13
CA LEU A 99 13.72 22.88 6.96
C LEU A 99 13.88 22.45 5.50
N GLY A 100 13.02 22.94 4.60
CA GLY A 100 13.09 22.68 3.16
C GLY A 100 12.77 21.24 2.79
N GLY A 101 11.80 20.65 3.47
CA GLY A 101 11.41 19.26 3.24
C GLY A 101 9.93 18.98 3.47
N ARG A 102 9.59 17.77 3.95
CA ARG A 102 8.21 17.37 4.24
C ARG A 102 8.14 16.45 5.44
N LEU A 103 6.97 16.41 6.09
CA LEU A 103 6.62 15.49 7.16
C LEU A 103 5.29 14.81 6.83
N GLU A 104 5.32 13.51 6.70
CA GLU A 104 4.15 12.68 6.43
C GLU A 104 4.03 11.55 7.45
N VAL A 105 2.80 11.25 7.84
CA VAL A 105 2.46 10.09 8.68
C VAL A 105 1.37 9.32 7.98
N SER A 106 1.57 8.05 7.81
CA SER A 106 0.56 7.14 7.25
C SER A 106 0.40 5.90 8.13
N THR A 107 -0.82 5.40 8.19
CA THR A 107 -1.13 4.15 8.89
C THR A 107 -1.87 3.23 7.95
N ASN A 108 -1.31 2.05 7.76
CA ASN A 108 -1.95 0.96 7.03
C ASN A 108 -2.32 -0.19 8.00
N HIS A 109 -2.69 -1.35 7.49
CA HIS A 109 -3.05 -2.48 8.36
C HIS A 109 -1.87 -3.01 9.18
N ASP A 110 -0.65 -2.96 8.62
CA ASP A 110 0.52 -3.64 9.18
C ASP A 110 1.44 -2.67 9.96
N ALA A 111 1.41 -1.36 9.66
CA ALA A 111 2.38 -0.42 10.21
C ALA A 111 1.85 1.01 10.37
N ILE A 112 2.57 1.78 11.20
CA ILE A 112 2.61 3.24 11.18
C ILE A 112 3.95 3.65 10.56
N ASP A 113 3.89 4.41 9.47
CA ASP A 113 5.06 4.93 8.77
C ASP A 113 5.15 6.46 8.96
N VAL A 114 6.34 6.96 9.31
CA VAL A 114 6.66 8.38 9.40
C VAL A 114 7.78 8.69 8.43
N THR A 115 7.55 9.59 7.49
CA THR A 115 8.54 10.06 6.52
C THR A 115 8.85 11.52 6.79
N ILE A 116 10.11 11.86 7.00
CA ILE A 116 10.59 13.23 7.15
C ILE A 116 11.76 13.44 6.20
N SER A 117 11.66 14.45 5.34
CA SER A 117 12.80 14.96 4.57
C SER A 117 13.14 16.36 5.01
N ALA A 118 14.41 16.74 4.85
CA ALA A 118 14.90 18.09 5.14
C ALA A 118 16.27 18.31 4.48
N ARG A 119 16.82 19.53 4.62
CA ARG A 119 18.23 19.76 4.29
C ARG A 119 19.14 18.95 5.21
N ALA A 120 20.27 18.44 4.69
CA ALA A 120 21.19 17.55 5.42
C ALA A 120 21.77 18.17 6.72
N ASN A 121 21.89 19.52 6.79
CA ASN A 121 22.33 20.22 8.00
C ASN A 121 21.29 20.21 9.13
N GLU A 122 20.00 19.90 8.84
CA GLU A 122 18.88 19.89 9.79
C GLU A 122 18.64 18.50 10.42
N LEU A 123 19.55 17.55 10.23
CA LEU A 123 19.40 16.15 10.71
C LEU A 123 18.98 16.09 12.19
N GLU A 124 19.70 16.76 13.08
CA GLU A 124 19.43 16.68 14.53
C GLU A 124 18.04 17.25 14.86
N ARG A 125 17.59 18.25 14.12
CA ARG A 125 16.29 18.88 14.32
C ARG A 125 15.15 17.95 13.94
N ILE A 126 15.26 17.26 12.80
CA ILE A 126 14.22 16.29 12.40
C ILE A 126 14.23 15.05 13.29
N VAL A 127 15.39 14.62 13.82
CA VAL A 127 15.45 13.56 14.83
C VAL A 127 14.86 14.03 16.17
N ASP A 128 14.99 15.31 16.54
CA ASP A 128 14.33 15.86 17.74
C ASP A 128 12.80 15.90 17.60
N PHE A 129 12.25 16.17 16.42
CA PHE A 129 10.81 16.00 16.17
C PHE A 129 10.36 14.55 16.40
N LEU A 130 11.12 13.56 15.90
CA LEU A 130 10.84 12.15 16.16
C LEU A 130 10.93 11.84 17.67
N ARG A 131 11.90 12.42 18.40
CA ARG A 131 11.97 12.26 19.85
C ARG A 131 10.70 12.79 20.52
N GLY A 132 10.23 13.97 20.15
CA GLY A 132 8.98 14.53 20.66
C GLY A 132 7.78 13.61 20.41
N ALA A 133 7.70 13.04 19.22
CA ALA A 133 6.61 12.15 18.82
C ALA A 133 6.65 10.78 19.51
N LEU A 134 7.82 10.19 19.70
CA LEU A 134 7.99 8.78 20.11
C LEU A 134 8.30 8.61 21.59
N VAL A 135 9.17 9.47 22.12
CA VAL A 135 9.61 9.39 23.54
C VAL A 135 8.65 10.14 24.45
N THR A 136 8.23 11.33 24.05
CA THR A 136 7.36 12.21 24.85
C THR A 136 6.11 12.67 24.09
N PRO A 137 5.30 11.74 23.53
CA PRO A 137 4.15 12.10 22.71
C PRO A 137 3.11 12.89 23.51
N GLN A 138 2.58 13.94 22.89
CA GLN A 138 1.61 14.85 23.48
C GLN A 138 0.17 14.29 23.34
N ILE A 139 -0.11 13.14 23.96
CA ILE A 139 -1.45 12.53 23.99
C ILE A 139 -2.30 13.20 25.10
N THR A 140 -2.47 14.52 25.00
CA THR A 140 -3.31 15.28 25.93
C THR A 140 -4.79 15.14 25.55
N PRO A 141 -5.75 15.38 26.49
CA PRO A 141 -7.17 15.37 26.16
C PRO A 141 -7.52 16.30 24.99
N GLU A 142 -6.93 17.48 24.96
CA GLU A 142 -7.17 18.51 23.94
C GLU A 142 -6.69 18.04 22.55
N ASN A 143 -5.48 17.48 22.47
CA ASN A 143 -4.94 16.97 21.23
C ASN A 143 -5.76 15.79 20.69
N VAL A 144 -6.18 14.88 21.57
CA VAL A 144 -7.03 13.74 21.19
C VAL A 144 -8.37 14.19 20.62
N ILE A 145 -9.02 15.17 21.26
CA ILE A 145 -10.29 15.76 20.78
C ILE A 145 -10.07 16.37 19.39
N LYS A 146 -9.08 17.27 19.26
CA LYS A 146 -8.77 17.96 17.99
C LYS A 146 -8.52 17.00 16.84
N ILE A 147 -7.69 15.97 17.05
CA ILE A 147 -7.34 14.99 16.02
C ILE A 147 -8.53 14.12 15.66
N ARG A 148 -9.29 13.65 16.65
CA ARG A 148 -10.50 12.86 16.42
C ARG A 148 -11.54 13.65 15.61
N GLU A 149 -11.77 14.92 15.93
CA GLU A 149 -12.67 15.78 15.16
C GLU A 149 -12.18 15.98 13.73
N THR A 150 -10.88 16.22 13.56
CA THR A 150 -10.27 16.33 12.22
C THR A 150 -10.47 15.04 11.41
N ARG A 151 -10.24 13.87 12.01
CA ARG A 151 -10.44 12.57 11.36
C ARG A 151 -11.91 12.32 11.03
N LEU A 152 -12.83 12.64 11.96
CA LEU A 152 -14.28 12.53 11.73
C LEU A 152 -14.73 13.41 10.57
N LYS A 153 -14.23 14.65 10.51
CA LYS A 153 -14.50 15.56 9.40
C LYS A 153 -14.00 14.97 8.07
N GLN A 154 -12.74 14.51 8.01
CA GLN A 154 -12.18 13.86 6.81
C GLN A 154 -12.98 12.64 6.35
N LEU A 155 -13.45 11.82 7.29
CA LEU A 155 -14.27 10.63 7.00
C LEU A 155 -15.67 11.00 6.51
N SER A 156 -16.27 12.09 7.03
CA SER A 156 -17.61 12.54 6.63
C SER A 156 -17.60 13.32 5.32
N GLU A 157 -16.54 14.04 5.03
CA GLU A 157 -16.36 14.82 3.80
C GLU A 157 -15.82 13.98 2.62
N ARG A 158 -15.46 12.71 2.85
CA ARG A 158 -15.06 11.82 1.74
C ARG A 158 -16.18 11.72 0.72
N PRO A 159 -15.89 12.00 -0.57
CA PRO A 159 -16.88 11.77 -1.61
C PRO A 159 -17.37 10.33 -1.56
N ASN A 160 -18.68 10.13 -1.73
CA ASN A 160 -19.24 8.77 -1.89
C ASN A 160 -18.73 8.18 -3.20
N SER A 161 -17.59 7.48 -3.12
CA SER A 161 -17.03 6.78 -4.27
C SER A 161 -17.53 5.33 -4.28
N ALA A 162 -18.32 4.99 -5.29
CA ALA A 162 -18.77 3.61 -5.51
C ALA A 162 -17.59 2.62 -5.55
N SER A 163 -16.45 3.07 -6.08
CA SER A 163 -15.22 2.28 -6.14
C SER A 163 -14.63 2.02 -4.75
N GLU A 164 -14.54 3.05 -3.88
CA GLU A 164 -14.06 2.88 -2.50
C GLU A 164 -15.02 2.05 -1.66
N ASP A 165 -16.32 2.21 -1.86
CA ASP A 165 -17.33 1.37 -1.21
C ASP A 165 -17.19 -0.08 -1.64
N ALA A 166 -16.95 -0.32 -2.93
CA ALA A 166 -16.71 -1.65 -3.46
C ALA A 166 -15.44 -2.28 -2.87
N ASP A 167 -14.34 -1.53 -2.75
CA ASP A 167 -13.09 -2.03 -2.17
C ASP A 167 -13.26 -2.35 -0.67
N ARG A 168 -13.95 -1.51 0.08
CA ARG A 168 -14.24 -1.73 1.50
C ARG A 168 -15.14 -2.97 1.72
N GLU A 169 -16.19 -3.09 0.93
CA GLU A 169 -17.16 -4.17 1.10
C GLU A 169 -16.63 -5.52 0.61
N ILE A 170 -15.76 -5.56 -0.42
CA ILE A 170 -15.12 -6.81 -0.83
C ILE A 170 -14.17 -7.32 0.24
N ALA A 171 -13.38 -6.43 0.87
CA ALA A 171 -12.52 -6.78 1.99
C ALA A 171 -13.34 -7.32 3.17
N ARG A 172 -14.43 -6.64 3.54
CA ARG A 172 -15.33 -7.08 4.61
C ARG A 172 -15.97 -8.43 4.31
N ARG A 173 -16.39 -8.68 3.06
CA ARG A 173 -17.01 -9.94 2.65
C ARG A 173 -16.03 -11.11 2.66
N LEU A 174 -14.78 -10.84 2.23
CA LEU A 174 -13.73 -11.86 2.15
C LEU A 174 -13.18 -12.23 3.53
N PHE A 175 -13.02 -11.23 4.40
CA PHE A 175 -12.28 -11.38 5.66
C PHE A 175 -13.16 -11.35 6.90
N GLY A 176 -14.38 -10.77 6.84
CA GLY A 176 -15.25 -10.66 8.02
C GLY A 176 -14.56 -9.89 9.16
N ASN A 177 -14.43 -10.54 10.32
CA ASN A 177 -13.79 -9.97 11.52
C ASN A 177 -12.26 -10.16 11.54
N TYR A 178 -11.66 -10.69 10.48
CA TYR A 178 -10.21 -10.78 10.36
C TYR A 178 -9.60 -9.37 10.18
N PRO A 179 -8.36 -9.12 10.59
CA PRO A 179 -7.77 -7.78 10.58
C PRO A 179 -7.96 -6.97 9.30
N TYR A 180 -7.89 -7.62 8.14
CA TYR A 180 -8.02 -6.94 6.84
C TYR A 180 -9.47 -6.78 6.35
N GLY A 181 -10.46 -7.16 7.16
CA GLY A 181 -11.88 -6.99 6.86
C GLY A 181 -12.45 -5.61 7.20
N HIS A 182 -11.66 -4.73 7.80
CA HIS A 182 -12.08 -3.37 8.18
C HIS A 182 -11.14 -2.31 7.61
N SER A 183 -11.61 -1.06 7.56
CA SER A 183 -10.81 0.07 7.09
C SER A 183 -9.66 0.36 8.05
N SER A 184 -8.45 0.53 7.55
CA SER A 184 -7.29 0.96 8.35
C SER A 184 -7.44 2.36 8.95
N THR A 185 -8.28 3.21 8.35
CA THR A 185 -8.55 4.58 8.84
C THR A 185 -9.77 4.67 9.75
N GLY A 186 -10.47 3.55 9.97
CA GLY A 186 -11.71 3.50 10.72
C GLY A 186 -12.94 3.99 9.94
N THR A 187 -14.04 4.15 10.65
CA THR A 187 -15.32 4.73 10.18
C THR A 187 -15.74 5.84 11.12
N VAL A 188 -16.66 6.70 10.69
CA VAL A 188 -17.24 7.75 11.58
C VAL A 188 -17.74 7.15 12.89
N GLU A 189 -18.43 6.00 12.81
CA GLU A 189 -18.96 5.31 13.99
C GLU A 189 -17.85 4.77 14.91
N SER A 190 -16.84 4.09 14.38
CA SER A 190 -15.78 3.50 15.19
C SER A 190 -14.86 4.55 15.80
N VAL A 191 -14.47 5.57 15.00
CA VAL A 191 -13.59 6.67 15.43
C VAL A 191 -14.23 7.53 16.51
N SER A 192 -15.55 7.76 16.45
CA SER A 192 -16.26 8.52 17.49
C SER A 192 -16.21 7.88 18.89
N ARG A 193 -15.96 6.57 18.96
CA ARG A 193 -15.87 5.80 20.22
C ARG A 193 -14.45 5.77 20.81
N ILE A 194 -13.44 6.25 20.07
CA ILE A 194 -12.05 6.23 20.53
C ILE A 194 -11.81 7.38 21.47
N ASP A 195 -11.23 7.07 22.62
CA ASP A 195 -10.87 8.08 23.63
C ASP A 195 -9.36 8.10 23.91
N ARG A 196 -8.94 8.97 24.84
CA ARG A 196 -7.53 9.11 25.23
C ARG A 196 -6.97 7.83 25.85
N ALA A 197 -7.77 7.09 26.62
CA ALA A 197 -7.31 5.86 27.28
C ALA A 197 -6.96 4.79 26.23
N ASP A 198 -7.71 4.70 25.14
CA ASP A 198 -7.45 3.81 24.03
C ASP A 198 -6.11 4.12 23.36
N LEU A 199 -5.84 5.42 23.10
CA LEU A 199 -4.57 5.84 22.47
C LEU A 199 -3.37 5.64 23.40
N MET A 200 -3.54 5.87 24.71
CA MET A 200 -2.50 5.59 25.70
C MET A 200 -2.18 4.09 25.78
N PHE A 201 -3.22 3.24 25.78
CA PHE A 201 -3.06 1.79 25.74
C PHE A 201 -2.35 1.33 24.45
N ALA A 202 -2.80 1.84 23.29
CA ALA A 202 -2.19 1.50 22.01
C ALA A 202 -0.72 1.95 21.93
N ARG A 203 -0.42 3.17 22.41
CA ARG A 203 0.96 3.68 22.50
C ARG A 203 1.86 2.76 23.33
N GLU A 204 1.44 2.44 24.54
CA GLU A 204 2.25 1.62 25.46
C GLU A 204 2.52 0.23 24.89
N ARG A 205 1.53 -0.34 24.20
CA ARG A 205 1.61 -1.71 23.70
C ARG A 205 2.32 -1.82 22.35
N PHE A 206 2.14 -0.86 21.45
CA PHE A 206 2.48 -1.00 20.04
C PHE A 206 3.51 0.02 19.52
N LEU A 207 3.76 1.12 20.23
CA LEU A 207 4.70 2.15 19.78
C LEU A 207 6.06 1.98 20.48
N ASN A 208 6.80 0.93 20.11
CA ASN A 208 8.01 0.52 20.79
C ASN A 208 9.23 0.50 19.87
N ALA A 209 10.42 0.81 20.42
CA ALA A 209 11.65 0.92 19.64
C ALA A 209 12.09 -0.41 19.00
N ASN A 210 11.92 -1.53 19.69
CA ASN A 210 12.32 -2.86 19.19
C ASN A 210 11.38 -3.43 18.12
N ASP A 211 10.21 -2.83 17.94
CA ASP A 211 9.26 -3.14 16.87
C ASP A 211 9.32 -2.10 15.73
N ALA A 212 10.43 -1.36 15.65
CA ALA A 212 10.60 -0.32 14.66
C ALA A 212 11.91 -0.44 13.89
N THR A 213 11.89 0.05 12.66
CA THR A 213 13.07 0.20 11.79
C THR A 213 13.11 1.63 11.28
N ILE A 214 14.26 2.29 11.39
CA ILE A 214 14.52 3.62 10.85
C ILE A 214 15.51 3.54 9.69
N VAL A 215 15.17 4.16 8.59
CA VAL A 215 16.05 4.33 7.42
C VAL A 215 16.51 5.78 7.38
N VAL A 216 17.80 6.01 7.17
CA VAL A 216 18.37 7.35 6.98
C VAL A 216 19.19 7.35 5.69
N ILE A 217 18.84 8.23 4.75
CA ILE A 217 19.51 8.35 3.44
C ILE A 217 19.80 9.83 3.18
N GLY A 218 21.04 10.19 2.83
CA GLY A 218 21.33 11.55 2.42
C GLY A 218 22.77 12.01 2.63
N GLY A 219 23.01 13.31 2.54
CA GLY A 219 24.32 13.95 2.65
C GLY A 219 24.83 14.10 4.09
N VAL A 220 24.68 13.05 4.89
CA VAL A 220 25.05 13.00 6.31
C VAL A 220 25.96 11.82 6.56
N ASN A 221 27.00 11.99 7.40
CA ASN A 221 27.91 10.88 7.72
C ASN A 221 27.36 9.99 8.83
N LYS A 222 27.79 8.73 8.83
CA LYS A 222 27.35 7.69 9.77
C LYS A 222 27.51 8.12 11.23
N PHE A 223 28.66 8.71 11.59
CA PHE A 223 28.96 9.11 12.97
C PHE A 223 27.94 10.13 13.50
N ARG A 224 27.61 11.15 12.67
CA ARG A 224 26.64 12.19 13.01
C ARG A 224 25.23 11.59 13.18
N VAL A 225 24.82 10.70 12.26
CA VAL A 225 23.54 10.00 12.34
C VAL A 225 23.45 9.18 13.62
N MET A 226 24.40 8.29 13.85
CA MET A 226 24.36 7.40 15.02
C MET A 226 24.39 8.18 16.33
N ARG A 227 25.18 9.25 16.43
CA ARG A 227 25.19 10.12 17.60
C ARG A 227 23.81 10.75 17.86
N ALA A 228 23.16 11.30 16.83
CA ALA A 228 21.84 11.90 16.96
C ALA A 228 20.78 10.87 17.37
N LEU A 229 20.77 9.70 16.74
CA LEU A 229 19.84 8.63 17.07
C LEU A 229 20.04 8.10 18.48
N HIS A 230 21.29 7.83 18.91
CA HIS A 230 21.58 7.38 20.28
C HIS A 230 21.14 8.40 21.32
N GLN A 231 21.43 9.67 21.10
CA GLN A 231 21.12 10.73 22.05
C GLN A 231 19.63 11.03 22.15
N LEU A 232 18.91 11.05 21.03
CA LEU A 232 17.54 11.53 20.96
C LEU A 232 16.52 10.40 20.98
N LEU A 233 16.79 9.25 20.35
CA LEU A 233 15.89 8.10 20.31
C LEU A 233 16.31 6.93 21.21
N GLY A 234 17.51 6.97 21.81
CA GLY A 234 17.94 5.98 22.80
C GLY A 234 16.99 5.83 23.99
N PRO A 235 16.37 6.92 24.50
CA PRO A 235 15.36 6.84 25.57
C PRO A 235 14.00 6.28 25.14
N TRP A 236 13.75 6.02 23.84
CA TRP A 236 12.48 5.46 23.38
C TRP A 236 12.29 4.06 23.97
N GLN A 237 11.13 3.84 24.57
CA GLN A 237 10.80 2.63 25.31
C GLN A 237 10.90 1.38 24.44
N GLN A 238 11.52 0.35 25.01
CA GLN A 238 11.51 -1.01 24.49
C GLN A 238 10.26 -1.73 25.01
N GLY A 239 9.50 -2.32 24.11
CA GLY A 239 8.33 -3.13 24.46
C GLY A 239 8.72 -4.55 24.88
N ASN A 240 7.93 -5.15 25.73
CA ASN A 240 7.97 -6.59 25.94
C ASN A 240 7.29 -7.26 24.74
N ARG A 241 8.08 -7.76 23.80
CA ARG A 241 7.59 -8.42 22.59
C ARG A 241 6.69 -9.59 22.99
N THR A 242 5.40 -9.36 22.98
CA THR A 242 4.41 -10.45 23.08
C THR A 242 4.30 -11.09 21.71
N VAL A 243 4.34 -12.42 21.66
CA VAL A 243 4.02 -13.15 20.41
C VAL A 243 2.72 -12.58 19.83
N PRO A 244 2.70 -12.20 18.54
CA PRO A 244 1.50 -11.67 17.93
C PRO A 244 0.30 -12.55 18.20
N ALA A 245 -0.86 -11.95 18.50
CA ALA A 245 -2.08 -12.73 18.68
C ALA A 245 -2.34 -13.57 17.43
N THR A 246 -2.59 -14.86 17.60
CA THR A 246 -2.92 -15.72 16.48
C THR A 246 -4.34 -15.39 16.03
N PHE A 247 -4.49 -14.74 14.90
CA PHE A 247 -5.81 -14.47 14.33
C PHE A 247 -6.43 -15.75 13.77
N ARG A 248 -7.66 -16.03 14.20
CA ARG A 248 -8.41 -17.17 13.65
C ARG A 248 -8.66 -16.88 12.15
N GLN A 249 -8.35 -17.88 11.31
CA GLN A 249 -8.66 -17.78 9.89
C GLN A 249 -10.17 -17.52 9.70
N PRO A 250 -10.56 -16.57 8.85
CA PRO A 250 -11.96 -16.27 8.63
C PRO A 250 -12.66 -17.46 7.94
N ASN A 251 -13.96 -17.59 8.13
CA ASN A 251 -14.76 -18.55 7.39
C ASN A 251 -14.71 -18.25 5.88
N PRO A 252 -14.98 -19.24 5.00
CA PRO A 252 -15.18 -18.97 3.59
C PRO A 252 -16.25 -17.89 3.39
N PRO A 253 -16.07 -16.95 2.43
CA PRO A 253 -17.08 -15.93 2.14
C PRO A 253 -18.36 -16.57 1.57
N ASP A 254 -19.48 -15.85 1.70
CA ASP A 254 -20.72 -16.22 1.01
C ASP A 254 -20.50 -16.15 -0.50
N ALA A 255 -20.84 -17.23 -1.22
CA ALA A 255 -20.62 -17.37 -2.65
C ALA A 255 -21.61 -16.55 -3.52
N ARG A 256 -22.73 -16.06 -2.92
CA ARG A 256 -23.69 -15.20 -3.63
C ARG A 256 -23.06 -13.87 -3.99
N VAL A 257 -23.51 -13.28 -5.11
CA VAL A 257 -23.14 -11.92 -5.45
C VAL A 257 -23.85 -10.95 -4.50
N LEU A 258 -23.10 -10.11 -3.78
CA LEU A 258 -23.66 -9.03 -3.00
C LEU A 258 -23.86 -7.80 -3.89
N VAL A 259 -25.10 -7.38 -4.07
CA VAL A 259 -25.45 -6.14 -4.76
C VAL A 259 -25.75 -5.05 -3.72
N ILE A 260 -25.02 -3.96 -3.81
CA ILE A 260 -25.21 -2.76 -3.00
C ILE A 260 -25.87 -1.72 -3.87
N ASP A 261 -27.08 -1.32 -3.47
CA ASP A 261 -27.88 -0.38 -4.24
C ASP A 261 -27.30 1.04 -4.15
N GLN A 262 -27.03 1.60 -5.32
CA GLN A 262 -26.71 3.01 -5.51
C GLN A 262 -27.68 3.60 -6.53
N PRO A 263 -28.82 4.15 -6.08
CA PRO A 263 -29.85 4.67 -6.97
C PRO A 263 -29.30 5.72 -7.93
N GLY A 264 -29.68 5.62 -9.21
CA GLY A 264 -29.24 6.56 -10.25
C GLY A 264 -27.83 6.37 -10.77
N ALA A 265 -27.06 5.40 -10.26
CA ALA A 265 -25.73 5.11 -10.80
C ALA A 265 -25.81 4.62 -12.24
N SER A 266 -25.12 5.30 -13.16
CA SER A 266 -25.04 4.92 -14.58
C SER A 266 -24.09 3.73 -14.81
N LYS A 267 -23.12 3.53 -13.93
CA LYS A 267 -22.13 2.45 -13.95
C LYS A 267 -22.22 1.60 -12.68
N ALA A 268 -21.79 0.37 -12.79
CA ALA A 268 -21.59 -0.53 -11.67
C ALA A 268 -20.09 -0.74 -11.41
N GLU A 269 -19.70 -0.70 -10.13
CA GLU A 269 -18.37 -1.07 -9.65
C GLU A 269 -18.36 -2.53 -9.23
N LEU A 270 -17.55 -3.31 -9.89
CA LEU A 270 -17.45 -4.76 -9.68
C LEU A 270 -16.17 -5.10 -8.92
N ARG A 271 -16.26 -6.02 -7.95
CA ARG A 271 -15.09 -6.65 -7.33
C ARG A 271 -15.33 -8.15 -7.18
N LEU A 272 -14.32 -8.92 -7.57
CA LEU A 272 -14.23 -10.35 -7.31
C LEU A 272 -12.90 -10.60 -6.63
N ALA A 273 -12.91 -11.24 -5.45
CA ALA A 273 -11.70 -11.49 -4.70
C ALA A 273 -11.63 -12.92 -4.16
N VAL A 274 -10.39 -13.39 -4.03
CA VAL A 274 -9.99 -14.58 -3.30
C VAL A 274 -8.92 -14.22 -2.28
N ARG A 275 -8.71 -15.05 -1.26
CA ARG A 275 -7.58 -14.86 -0.34
C ARG A 275 -6.27 -15.01 -1.10
N GLY A 276 -5.38 -14.05 -0.87
CA GLY A 276 -4.04 -14.01 -1.41
C GLY A 276 -3.01 -14.66 -0.50
N PHE A 277 -1.76 -14.29 -0.70
CA PHE A 277 -0.63 -14.72 0.12
C PHE A 277 -0.19 -13.63 1.08
N ALA A 278 0.51 -14.01 2.14
CA ALA A 278 1.25 -13.08 2.97
C ALA A 278 2.46 -12.55 2.20
N ARG A 279 2.97 -11.38 2.58
CA ARG A 279 4.15 -10.79 1.96
C ARG A 279 5.41 -11.64 2.13
N SER A 280 5.49 -12.37 3.25
CA SER A 280 6.58 -13.33 3.51
C SER A 280 6.48 -14.64 2.72
N ASP A 281 5.36 -14.88 2.03
CA ASP A 281 5.20 -16.08 1.21
C ASP A 281 6.06 -15.96 -0.05
N ARG A 282 6.84 -17.01 -0.36
CA ARG A 282 7.70 -17.07 -1.55
C ARG A 282 6.95 -16.87 -2.87
N ASP A 283 5.63 -17.07 -2.88
CA ASP A 283 4.79 -16.97 -4.06
C ASP A 283 4.12 -15.59 -4.19
N ALA A 284 4.35 -14.67 -3.26
CA ALA A 284 3.71 -13.35 -3.24
C ALA A 284 4.01 -12.52 -4.51
N GLU A 285 5.28 -12.47 -4.93
CA GLU A 285 5.66 -11.71 -6.13
C GLU A 285 5.17 -12.38 -7.42
N ALA A 286 5.13 -13.70 -7.46
CA ALA A 286 4.53 -14.40 -8.60
C ALA A 286 3.02 -14.16 -8.69
N ALA A 287 2.32 -14.01 -7.56
CA ALA A 287 0.91 -13.62 -7.54
C ALA A 287 0.71 -12.17 -8.00
N SER A 288 1.62 -11.26 -7.66
CA SER A 288 1.61 -9.88 -8.15
C SER A 288 1.83 -9.82 -9.67
N LEU A 289 2.75 -10.61 -10.20
CA LEU A 289 2.96 -10.74 -11.64
C LEU A 289 1.74 -11.35 -12.35
N LEU A 290 1.11 -12.37 -11.72
CA LEU A 290 -0.10 -13.00 -12.23
C LEU A 290 -1.27 -12.00 -12.31
N ALA A 291 -1.32 -11.00 -11.43
CA ALA A 291 -2.36 -9.98 -11.46
C ALA A 291 -2.33 -9.15 -12.76
N LEU A 292 -1.15 -8.84 -13.31
CA LEU A 292 -1.04 -8.15 -14.60
C LEU A 292 -1.65 -8.99 -15.73
N ILE A 293 -1.36 -10.29 -15.75
CA ILE A 293 -1.88 -11.21 -16.76
C ILE A 293 -3.42 -11.34 -16.66
N VAL A 294 -3.93 -11.47 -15.44
CA VAL A 294 -5.39 -11.54 -15.21
C VAL A 294 -6.07 -10.23 -15.59
N ARG A 295 -5.47 -9.08 -15.28
CA ARG A 295 -5.94 -7.76 -15.73
C ARG A 295 -6.06 -7.68 -17.24
N ASP A 296 -5.03 -8.12 -17.96
CA ASP A 296 -5.00 -8.02 -19.43
C ASP A 296 -6.00 -8.97 -20.10
N ARG A 297 -6.16 -10.18 -19.57
CA ARG A 297 -7.23 -11.09 -20.00
C ARG A 297 -8.62 -10.49 -19.77
N LEU A 298 -8.83 -9.84 -18.60
CA LEU A 298 -10.11 -9.20 -18.30
C LEU A 298 -10.39 -8.02 -19.25
N ARG A 299 -9.39 -7.21 -19.55
CA ARG A 299 -9.50 -6.13 -20.54
C ARG A 299 -9.84 -6.67 -21.93
N ALA A 300 -9.16 -7.71 -22.36
CA ALA A 300 -9.40 -8.33 -23.66
C ALA A 300 -10.80 -8.94 -23.80
N SER A 301 -11.34 -9.57 -22.76
CA SER A 301 -12.68 -10.19 -22.77
C SER A 301 -13.83 -9.17 -22.70
N SER A 302 -13.57 -8.02 -22.09
CA SER A 302 -14.59 -7.03 -21.76
C SER A 302 -14.64 -5.85 -22.73
N GLY A 303 -13.83 -5.84 -23.77
CA GLY A 303 -13.73 -4.74 -24.75
C GLY A 303 -13.07 -3.50 -24.14
N GLU A 304 -13.56 -2.30 -24.48
CA GLU A 304 -12.99 -1.01 -24.06
C GLU A 304 -13.16 -0.67 -22.55
N LEU A 305 -13.13 -1.66 -21.66
CA LEU A 305 -13.15 -1.40 -20.23
C LEU A 305 -11.80 -0.82 -19.77
N ALA A 306 -11.63 0.48 -19.95
CA ALA A 306 -10.41 1.20 -19.59
C ALA A 306 -10.09 1.14 -18.08
N THR A 307 -11.07 0.78 -17.24
CA THR A 307 -10.93 0.78 -15.78
C THR A 307 -10.76 -0.60 -15.14
N ALA A 308 -10.65 -1.66 -15.95
CA ALA A 308 -10.42 -3.01 -15.42
C ALA A 308 -9.02 -3.11 -14.81
N PHE A 309 -8.95 -3.68 -13.62
CA PHE A 309 -7.71 -3.93 -12.90
C PHE A 309 -7.70 -5.33 -12.25
N ALA A 310 -6.51 -5.81 -11.92
CA ALA A 310 -6.32 -6.87 -10.96
C ALA A 310 -5.07 -6.54 -10.14
N ARG A 311 -5.07 -6.90 -8.86
CA ARG A 311 -3.94 -6.69 -7.95
C ARG A 311 -3.88 -7.78 -6.88
N HIS A 312 -2.68 -8.08 -6.44
CA HIS A 312 -2.42 -8.91 -5.28
C HIS A 312 -1.99 -7.99 -4.13
N GLU A 313 -2.79 -7.91 -3.08
CA GLU A 313 -2.52 -7.14 -1.88
C GLU A 313 -1.89 -8.06 -0.86
N ALA A 314 -0.56 -8.00 -0.74
CA ALA A 314 0.20 -8.77 0.23
C ALA A 314 0.43 -7.94 1.50
N HIS A 315 0.12 -8.54 2.65
CA HIS A 315 0.26 -7.98 3.98
C HIS A 315 1.12 -8.89 4.87
N ASP A 316 1.30 -8.57 6.15
CA ASP A 316 1.98 -9.44 7.12
C ASP A 316 1.30 -10.82 7.22
N LEU A 317 -0.02 -10.81 7.23
CA LEU A 317 -0.85 -12.00 7.11
C LEU A 317 -1.36 -12.14 5.66
N PRO A 318 -1.93 -13.31 5.27
CA PRO A 318 -2.50 -13.48 3.94
C PRO A 318 -3.52 -12.40 3.59
N GLY A 319 -3.23 -11.65 2.55
CA GLY A 319 -4.09 -10.60 2.02
C GLY A 319 -5.09 -11.11 1.00
N MET A 320 -5.33 -10.35 -0.08
CA MET A 320 -6.28 -10.74 -1.14
C MET A 320 -5.71 -10.59 -2.54
N PHE A 321 -6.25 -11.40 -3.44
CA PHE A 321 -6.14 -11.18 -4.88
C PHE A 321 -7.50 -10.69 -5.37
N VAL A 322 -7.56 -9.49 -5.94
CA VAL A 322 -8.80 -8.83 -6.33
C VAL A 322 -8.77 -8.40 -7.79
N LEU A 323 -9.86 -8.68 -8.50
CA LEU A 323 -10.18 -8.14 -9.81
C LEU A 323 -11.30 -7.11 -9.66
N GLY A 324 -11.24 -6.04 -10.42
CA GLY A 324 -12.26 -5.02 -10.43
C GLY A 324 -12.45 -4.37 -11.80
N ALA A 325 -13.64 -3.83 -12.00
CA ALA A 325 -13.96 -3.06 -13.18
C ALA A 325 -15.11 -2.09 -12.90
N SER A 326 -15.13 -0.97 -13.63
CA SER A 326 -16.26 -0.05 -13.73
C SER A 326 -16.95 -0.23 -15.09
N VAL A 327 -18.22 -0.62 -15.10
CA VAL A 327 -18.94 -1.01 -16.31
C VAL A 327 -20.37 -0.47 -16.33
N PRO A 328 -21.03 -0.31 -17.48
CA PRO A 328 -22.46 -0.12 -17.53
C PRO A 328 -23.23 -1.22 -16.78
N ASN A 329 -24.28 -0.88 -16.03
CA ASN A 329 -25.02 -1.85 -15.20
C ASN A 329 -25.45 -3.12 -15.98
N ALA A 330 -25.84 -2.98 -17.24
CA ALA A 330 -26.27 -4.08 -18.10
C ALA A 330 -25.15 -5.11 -18.39
N LEU A 331 -23.88 -4.72 -18.29
CA LEU A 331 -22.74 -5.60 -18.57
C LEU A 331 -22.18 -6.27 -17.29
N ALA A 332 -22.67 -5.88 -16.11
CA ALA A 332 -22.11 -6.32 -14.84
C ALA A 332 -22.08 -7.85 -14.69
N ALA A 333 -23.17 -8.53 -14.99
CA ALA A 333 -23.25 -9.99 -14.88
C ALA A 333 -22.30 -10.70 -15.86
N LYS A 334 -22.19 -10.19 -17.10
CA LYS A 334 -21.27 -10.73 -18.10
C LYS A 334 -19.83 -10.63 -17.63
N VAL A 335 -19.40 -9.45 -17.17
CA VAL A 335 -18.02 -9.21 -16.74
C VAL A 335 -17.65 -10.04 -15.52
N ILE A 336 -18.57 -10.26 -14.58
CA ILE A 336 -18.36 -11.18 -13.45
C ILE A 336 -18.20 -12.63 -13.94
N SER A 337 -19.01 -13.06 -14.92
CA SER A 337 -18.85 -14.39 -15.53
C SER A 337 -17.49 -14.52 -16.20
N ASP A 338 -17.10 -13.54 -17.02
CA ASP A 338 -15.80 -13.51 -17.69
C ASP A 338 -14.65 -13.56 -16.67
N ALA A 339 -14.73 -12.78 -15.59
CA ALA A 339 -13.72 -12.79 -14.52
C ALA A 339 -13.57 -14.15 -13.86
N ARG A 340 -14.69 -14.84 -13.59
CA ARG A 340 -14.68 -16.21 -13.03
C ARG A 340 -14.09 -17.22 -14.02
N ASP A 341 -14.39 -17.08 -15.31
CA ASP A 341 -13.86 -17.95 -16.36
C ASP A 341 -12.36 -17.73 -16.56
N ILE A 342 -11.88 -16.50 -16.47
CA ILE A 342 -10.46 -16.16 -16.50
C ILE A 342 -9.74 -16.81 -15.33
N ILE A 343 -10.22 -16.64 -14.10
CA ILE A 343 -9.64 -17.28 -12.91
C ILE A 343 -9.59 -18.80 -13.07
N ARG A 344 -10.68 -19.42 -13.54
CA ARG A 344 -10.76 -20.86 -13.76
C ARG A 344 -9.78 -21.33 -14.85
N SER A 345 -9.71 -20.59 -15.95
CA SER A 345 -8.77 -20.88 -17.05
C SER A 345 -7.31 -20.78 -16.58
N VAL A 346 -6.98 -19.69 -15.88
CA VAL A 346 -5.61 -19.47 -15.36
C VAL A 346 -5.24 -20.56 -14.34
N ALA A 347 -6.17 -20.99 -13.49
CA ALA A 347 -5.93 -22.08 -12.54
C ALA A 347 -5.69 -23.42 -13.22
N LYS A 348 -6.37 -23.68 -14.36
CA LYS A 348 -6.34 -24.98 -15.06
C LYS A 348 -5.15 -25.11 -16.02
N THR A 349 -4.91 -24.09 -16.83
CA THR A 349 -3.93 -24.12 -17.92
C THR A 349 -2.70 -23.24 -17.66
N GLY A 350 -2.79 -22.34 -16.67
CA GLY A 350 -1.74 -21.35 -16.40
C GLY A 350 -1.68 -20.22 -17.44
N PRO A 351 -0.74 -19.29 -17.26
CA PRO A 351 -0.37 -18.32 -18.28
C PRO A 351 0.40 -18.93 -19.43
N THR A 352 0.36 -18.28 -20.58
CA THR A 352 1.25 -18.57 -21.73
C THR A 352 2.63 -17.93 -21.55
N THR A 353 3.61 -18.38 -22.33
CA THR A 353 4.95 -17.77 -22.34
C THR A 353 4.90 -16.28 -22.70
N LEU A 354 4.12 -15.93 -23.71
CA LEU A 354 4.00 -14.53 -24.17
C LEU A 354 3.41 -13.62 -23.07
N GLU A 355 2.36 -14.06 -22.39
CA GLU A 355 1.77 -13.31 -21.27
C GLU A 355 2.75 -13.15 -20.11
N PHE A 356 3.50 -14.19 -19.80
CA PHE A 356 4.52 -14.15 -18.75
C PHE A 356 5.63 -13.15 -19.08
N GLU A 357 6.19 -13.20 -20.30
CA GLU A 357 7.26 -12.29 -20.71
C GLU A 357 6.78 -10.84 -20.72
N HIS A 358 5.59 -10.57 -21.27
CA HIS A 358 5.00 -9.23 -21.28
C HIS A 358 4.79 -8.67 -19.87
N ALA A 359 4.15 -9.42 -18.99
CA ALA A 359 3.90 -8.99 -17.61
C ALA A 359 5.20 -8.77 -16.81
N ARG A 360 6.21 -9.64 -17.01
CA ARG A 360 7.53 -9.50 -16.39
C ARG A 360 8.23 -8.23 -16.83
N ASP A 361 8.21 -7.94 -18.12
CA ASP A 361 8.87 -6.75 -18.69
C ASP A 361 8.14 -5.47 -18.24
N GLU A 362 6.79 -5.47 -18.18
CA GLU A 362 6.01 -4.36 -17.64
C GLU A 362 6.37 -4.08 -16.17
N MET A 363 6.42 -5.12 -15.34
CA MET A 363 6.74 -4.97 -13.92
C MET A 363 8.18 -4.47 -13.70
N LEU A 364 9.16 -4.99 -14.46
CA LEU A 364 10.53 -4.51 -14.41
C LEU A 364 10.67 -3.06 -14.89
N ALA A 365 9.93 -2.68 -15.92
CA ALA A 365 9.88 -1.28 -16.39
C ALA A 365 9.28 -0.35 -15.32
N GLU A 366 8.25 -0.78 -14.60
CA GLU A 366 7.67 -0.01 -13.50
C GLU A 366 8.66 0.19 -12.36
N ILE A 367 9.32 -0.88 -11.90
CA ILE A 367 10.37 -0.81 -10.87
C ILE A 367 11.49 0.15 -11.32
N SER A 368 11.90 0.09 -12.60
CA SER A 368 12.93 0.98 -13.13
C SER A 368 12.49 2.44 -13.16
N ARG A 369 11.23 2.72 -13.51
CA ARG A 369 10.67 4.08 -13.49
C ARG A 369 10.64 4.67 -12.08
N GLN A 370 10.17 3.90 -11.11
CA GLN A 370 10.15 4.32 -9.70
C GLN A 370 11.55 4.61 -9.17
N SER A 371 12.55 3.85 -9.61
CA SER A 371 13.95 4.03 -9.19
C SER A 371 14.68 5.19 -9.87
N SER A 372 14.11 5.80 -10.92
CA SER A 372 14.76 6.85 -11.71
C SER A 372 14.25 8.26 -11.42
N GLN A 373 13.23 8.43 -10.58
CA GLN A 373 12.56 9.69 -10.28
C GLN A 373 13.17 10.42 -9.08
N GLU A 374 12.69 11.63 -8.81
CA GLU A 374 13.08 12.47 -7.66
C GLU A 374 12.95 11.76 -6.32
N ASP A 375 12.09 10.72 -6.25
CA ASP A 375 11.81 9.92 -5.05
C ASP A 375 12.69 8.67 -4.90
N LEU A 376 13.86 8.58 -5.57
CA LEU A 376 14.75 7.43 -5.45
C LEU A 376 15.09 7.06 -3.99
N GLN A 377 15.29 8.08 -3.14
CA GLN A 377 15.61 7.85 -1.73
C GLN A 377 14.44 7.16 -1.01
N GLU A 378 13.21 7.61 -1.26
CA GLU A 378 12.03 7.04 -0.64
C GLU A 378 11.74 5.63 -1.15
N ALA A 379 11.82 5.40 -2.46
CA ALA A 379 11.69 4.06 -3.06
C ALA A 379 12.76 3.10 -2.53
N THR A 380 14.00 3.59 -2.32
CA THR A 380 15.07 2.81 -1.71
C THR A 380 14.74 2.48 -0.25
N ALA A 381 14.27 3.46 0.53
CA ALA A 381 13.90 3.26 1.92
C ALA A 381 12.76 2.25 2.06
N ASP A 382 11.73 2.34 1.23
CA ASP A 382 10.61 1.40 1.21
C ASP A 382 11.06 -0.02 0.86
N SER A 383 11.89 -0.16 -0.17
CA SER A 383 12.46 -1.45 -0.54
C SER A 383 13.28 -2.07 0.59
N TRP A 384 14.12 -1.29 1.26
CA TRP A 384 14.94 -1.78 2.36
C TRP A 384 14.10 -2.20 3.58
N LEU A 385 13.08 -1.42 3.93
CA LEU A 385 12.15 -1.78 5.01
C LEU A 385 11.51 -3.14 4.75
N LEU A 386 11.01 -3.37 3.54
CA LEU A 386 10.39 -4.64 3.17
C LEU A 386 11.43 -5.79 3.12
N MET A 387 12.59 -5.54 2.53
CA MET A 387 13.67 -6.55 2.46
C MET A 387 14.15 -6.94 3.86
N GLU A 388 14.34 -5.97 4.77
CA GLU A 388 14.79 -6.24 6.14
C GLU A 388 13.72 -6.98 6.94
N LEU A 389 12.46 -6.57 6.84
CA LEU A 389 11.35 -7.14 7.60
C LEU A 389 11.06 -8.58 7.19
N TYR A 390 10.97 -8.85 5.89
CA TYR A 390 10.55 -10.17 5.37
C TYR A 390 11.71 -11.02 4.84
N LYS A 391 12.96 -10.54 4.97
CA LYS A 391 14.17 -11.19 4.43
C LYS A 391 14.06 -11.49 2.93
N LEU A 392 13.55 -10.53 2.19
CA LEU A 392 13.35 -10.63 0.74
C LEU A 392 14.60 -10.22 -0.02
N MET A 393 14.69 -10.71 -1.27
CA MET A 393 15.63 -10.19 -2.26
C MET A 393 15.11 -8.86 -2.83
N PRO A 394 15.96 -8.04 -3.47
CA PRO A 394 15.52 -6.85 -4.18
C PRO A 394 14.40 -7.17 -5.19
N PRO A 395 13.33 -6.33 -5.30
CA PRO A 395 12.16 -6.64 -6.13
C PRO A 395 12.48 -7.04 -7.57
N ALA A 396 13.35 -6.28 -8.24
CA ALA A 396 13.77 -6.62 -9.61
C ALA A 396 14.47 -7.99 -9.71
N THR A 397 15.23 -8.38 -8.68
CA THR A 397 15.90 -9.70 -8.63
C THR A 397 14.87 -10.80 -8.45
N GLN A 398 13.89 -10.60 -7.56
CA GLN A 398 12.80 -11.55 -7.38
C GLN A 398 12.04 -11.77 -8.70
N ILE A 399 11.61 -10.68 -9.37
CA ILE A 399 10.86 -10.77 -10.64
C ILE A 399 11.67 -11.45 -11.73
N ARG A 400 12.98 -11.15 -11.85
CA ARG A 400 13.86 -11.84 -12.84
C ARG A 400 14.05 -13.33 -12.57
N SER A 401 13.97 -13.75 -11.32
CA SER A 401 14.13 -15.15 -10.94
C SER A 401 12.90 -16.01 -11.20
N LEU A 402 11.72 -15.40 -11.40
CA LEU A 402 10.48 -16.11 -11.66
C LEU A 402 10.52 -16.82 -13.03
N THR A 403 9.91 -17.99 -13.06
CA THR A 403 9.73 -18.82 -14.27
C THR A 403 8.24 -18.96 -14.60
N LEU A 404 7.93 -19.32 -15.85
CA LEU A 404 6.56 -19.66 -16.24
C LEU A 404 5.98 -20.79 -15.39
N ALA A 405 6.78 -21.78 -15.01
CA ALA A 405 6.37 -22.88 -14.16
C ALA A 405 5.97 -22.40 -12.75
N ASP A 406 6.66 -21.38 -12.21
CA ASP A 406 6.27 -20.76 -10.95
C ASP A 406 4.88 -20.12 -11.03
N LEU A 407 4.62 -19.36 -12.10
CA LEU A 407 3.32 -18.73 -12.30
C LEU A 407 2.19 -19.76 -12.47
N GLN A 408 2.42 -20.84 -13.22
CA GLN A 408 1.47 -21.93 -13.39
C GLN A 408 1.13 -22.61 -12.04
N ARG A 409 2.17 -22.89 -11.25
CA ARG A 409 2.02 -23.46 -9.91
C ARG A 409 1.27 -22.50 -8.98
N VAL A 410 1.64 -21.23 -8.99
CA VAL A 410 1.01 -20.19 -8.15
C VAL A 410 -0.43 -19.94 -8.56
N ALA A 411 -0.74 -19.91 -9.86
CA ALA A 411 -2.11 -19.79 -10.37
C ALA A 411 -2.99 -20.95 -9.86
N SER A 412 -2.50 -22.19 -9.94
CA SER A 412 -3.21 -23.35 -9.40
C SER A 412 -3.40 -23.25 -7.88
N ARG A 413 -2.33 -22.89 -7.13
CA ARG A 413 -2.39 -22.75 -5.67
C ARG A 413 -3.38 -21.67 -5.22
N LEU A 414 -3.43 -20.55 -5.96
CA LEU A 414 -4.24 -19.38 -5.60
C LEU A 414 -5.73 -19.56 -5.95
N PHE A 415 -6.03 -20.21 -7.07
CA PHE A 415 -7.38 -20.17 -7.65
C PHE A 415 -8.15 -21.50 -7.69
N LYS A 416 -7.47 -22.66 -7.67
CA LYS A 416 -8.11 -23.95 -7.98
C LYS A 416 -9.32 -24.29 -7.10
N GLU A 417 -9.22 -24.02 -5.81
CA GLU A 417 -10.26 -24.33 -4.82
C GLU A 417 -10.64 -23.10 -3.99
N ALA A 418 -10.32 -21.90 -4.49
CA ALA A 418 -10.51 -20.68 -3.74
C ALA A 418 -11.99 -20.31 -3.63
N ALA A 419 -12.44 -20.08 -2.41
CA ALA A 419 -13.74 -19.47 -2.15
C ALA A 419 -13.70 -18.01 -2.60
N GLN A 420 -14.63 -17.61 -3.48
CA GLN A 420 -14.69 -16.30 -4.11
C GLN A 420 -15.71 -15.42 -3.41
N ALA A 421 -15.31 -14.20 -3.04
CA ALA A 421 -16.21 -13.13 -2.69
C ALA A 421 -16.52 -12.30 -3.95
N THR A 422 -17.78 -11.91 -4.15
CA THR A 422 -18.19 -11.07 -5.28
C THR A 422 -19.13 -9.98 -4.81
N ILE A 423 -18.86 -8.74 -5.20
CA ILE A 423 -19.75 -7.61 -4.94
C ILE A 423 -19.96 -6.75 -6.20
N VAL A 424 -21.09 -6.07 -6.22
CA VAL A 424 -21.47 -5.08 -7.24
C VAL A 424 -22.08 -3.89 -6.51
N VAL A 425 -21.53 -2.70 -6.71
CA VAL A 425 -22.11 -1.44 -6.27
C VAL A 425 -22.69 -0.75 -7.51
N GLY A 426 -24.00 -0.52 -7.57
CA GLY A 426 -24.65 0.08 -8.73
C GLY A 426 -26.17 0.15 -8.59
N ASN A 427 -26.87 0.51 -9.67
CA ASN A 427 -28.33 0.62 -9.65
C ASN A 427 -28.97 -0.78 -9.55
N ALA A 428 -29.55 -1.09 -8.39
CA ALA A 428 -30.09 -2.40 -8.10
C ALA A 428 -31.24 -2.83 -9.02
N GLU A 429 -32.06 -1.90 -9.48
CA GLU A 429 -33.16 -2.21 -10.40
C GLU A 429 -32.66 -2.71 -11.75
N LEU A 430 -31.63 -2.07 -12.27
CA LEU A 430 -30.97 -2.47 -13.52
C LEU A 430 -30.15 -3.77 -13.35
N LEU A 431 -29.56 -3.97 -12.19
CA LEU A 431 -28.74 -5.14 -11.90
C LEU A 431 -29.57 -6.41 -11.67
N LYS A 432 -30.76 -6.32 -11.04
CA LYS A 432 -31.65 -7.48 -10.79
C LYS A 432 -31.97 -8.25 -12.06
N SER A 433 -32.23 -7.56 -13.16
CA SER A 433 -32.55 -8.20 -14.44
C SER A 433 -31.36 -8.89 -15.11
N SER A 434 -30.13 -8.52 -14.72
CA SER A 434 -28.88 -9.01 -15.34
C SER A 434 -28.36 -10.28 -14.68
N PHE A 435 -28.73 -10.57 -13.42
CA PHE A 435 -28.25 -11.74 -12.66
C PHE A 435 -29.32 -12.83 -12.61
N ASN A 436 -29.07 -13.97 -13.29
CA ASN A 436 -29.93 -15.17 -13.29
C ASN A 436 -29.71 -16.07 -12.06
N GLY A 437 -29.18 -15.57 -10.98
CA GLY A 437 -28.78 -16.37 -9.81
C GLY A 437 -29.24 -15.77 -8.49
N THR A 438 -28.92 -16.49 -7.41
CA THR A 438 -29.18 -16.00 -6.06
C THR A 438 -28.24 -14.84 -5.75
N ILE A 439 -28.81 -13.65 -5.61
CA ILE A 439 -28.12 -12.44 -5.21
C ILE A 439 -28.50 -12.08 -3.77
N GLU A 440 -27.59 -11.46 -3.06
CA GLU A 440 -27.85 -10.79 -1.78
C GLU A 440 -27.98 -9.30 -2.06
N MET A 441 -29.05 -8.66 -1.59
CA MET A 441 -29.29 -7.25 -1.78
C MET A 441 -29.08 -6.49 -0.47
N ARG A 442 -28.35 -5.37 -0.56
CA ARG A 442 -28.26 -4.41 0.54
C ARG A 442 -28.66 -3.05 0.02
N GLY A 443 -29.61 -2.40 0.71
CA GLY A 443 -30.05 -1.02 0.39
C GLY A 443 -28.91 -0.01 0.56
N ALA A 444 -29.02 1.11 -0.12
CA ALA A 444 -28.11 2.24 0.07
C ALA A 444 -28.06 2.64 1.54
N LYS A 445 -26.89 3.00 2.05
CA LYS A 445 -26.80 3.69 3.34
C LYS A 445 -27.68 4.94 3.26
N PRO A 446 -28.54 5.22 4.28
CA PRO A 446 -29.26 6.48 4.27
C PRO A 446 -28.28 7.64 4.19
N GLU A 447 -28.48 8.56 3.24
CA GLU A 447 -27.74 9.81 3.22
C GLU A 447 -27.88 10.48 4.56
N VAL A 448 -26.77 10.78 5.21
CA VAL A 448 -26.76 11.69 6.36
C VAL A 448 -27.10 13.07 5.80
N LYS A 449 -28.40 13.42 5.83
CA LYS A 449 -28.83 14.78 5.54
C LYS A 449 -28.14 15.68 6.58
N THR A 450 -27.19 16.47 6.13
CA THR A 450 -26.68 17.61 6.90
C THR A 450 -27.88 18.40 7.34
N ALA A 451 -28.09 18.49 8.65
CA ALA A 451 -29.15 19.33 9.23
C ALA A 451 -28.92 20.75 8.69
N THR A 452 -29.81 21.20 7.83
CA THR A 452 -29.92 22.60 7.43
C THR A 452 -30.15 23.39 8.69
N ASP A 453 -29.29 24.37 8.97
CA ASP A 453 -29.43 25.33 10.06
C ASP A 453 -30.89 25.83 10.19
N PRO A 454 -31.48 25.83 11.39
CA PRO A 454 -32.78 26.40 11.57
C PRO A 454 -32.70 27.90 11.28
N ALA A 455 -33.52 28.36 10.34
CA ALA A 455 -33.65 29.76 9.96
C ALA A 455 -33.82 30.65 11.21
N VAL A 456 -32.91 31.59 11.37
CA VAL A 456 -32.99 32.65 12.39
C VAL A 456 -34.28 33.45 12.16
N PRO A 457 -35.21 33.55 13.12
CA PRO A 457 -36.39 34.35 12.95
C PRO A 457 -36.02 35.82 12.92
N THR A 458 -36.20 36.46 11.77
CA THR A 458 -36.14 37.94 11.63
C THR A 458 -37.22 38.59 12.46
N LYS A 459 -36.86 39.28 13.55
CA LYS A 459 -37.74 40.24 14.21
C LYS A 459 -38.00 41.39 13.24
N LYS A 460 -39.29 41.59 12.92
CA LYS A 460 -39.74 42.84 12.29
C LYS A 460 -39.81 43.94 13.34
N PRO A 461 -39.66 45.20 12.91
CA PRO A 461 -39.58 46.38 13.79
C PRO A 461 -40.87 46.75 14.49
#